data_f7db017cd809701e7184613c1f800511
#
_entry.id   f7db017cd809701e7184613c1f800511
#
_cell.length_a   1.000
_cell.length_b   1.000
_cell.length_c   1.000
_cell.angle_alpha   90.00
_cell.angle_beta   90.00
_cell.angle_gamma   90.00
#
_symmetry.space_group_name_H-M   'P 1'
#
loop_
_entity.id
_entity.type
_entity.pdbx_description
1 polymer ?
#
loop_
_entity_poly.entity_id
_entity_poly.type
_entity_poly.pdbx_seq_one_letter_code
_entity_poly.pdbx_strand_id
1 'polypeptide(L)'
;MKKLLGIIVLSLLLSGNANATMKGIFEMELMVENLNKYAKECSVTKQKIETAVKYILQNSKIKIKEHPYNAVLYVKVGVIKAGDVCTANLDISVFSYFGNDPLELENSGTFVFYRNSHMTSGGTISSFANSVVSGIEGLIKELVVKHHEDN
;
A
#
# COMPACT_ATOMS: atom_id res chain seq x y z
N MET A 1 40.02 22.10 -7.92
CA MET A 1 39.53 20.94 -8.68
C MET A 1 39.37 19.66 -7.84
N LYS A 2 40.25 19.27 -6.93
CA LYS A 2 40.13 18.03 -6.12
C LYS A 2 38.91 17.99 -5.18
N LYS A 3 38.43 19.12 -4.65
CA LYS A 3 37.25 19.19 -3.77
C LYS A 3 35.92 19.00 -4.53
N LEU A 4 35.86 19.40 -5.81
CA LEU A 4 34.66 19.24 -6.64
C LEU A 4 34.43 17.76 -7.00
N LEU A 5 35.51 17.02 -7.26
CA LEU A 5 35.46 15.59 -7.57
C LEU A 5 34.88 14.76 -6.40
N GLY A 6 35.27 15.14 -5.15
CA GLY A 6 34.77 14.47 -3.95
C GLY A 6 33.25 14.62 -3.76
N ILE A 7 32.68 15.79 -4.10
CA ILE A 7 31.24 16.04 -3.97
C ILE A 7 30.46 15.26 -5.02
N ILE A 8 30.97 15.15 -6.26
CA ILE A 8 30.33 14.38 -7.32
C ILE A 8 30.31 12.87 -7.01
N VAL A 9 31.43 12.34 -6.47
CA VAL A 9 31.51 10.93 -6.07
C VAL A 9 30.56 10.63 -4.89
N LEU A 10 30.43 11.54 -3.92
CA LEU A 10 29.53 11.38 -2.79
C LEU A 10 28.06 11.43 -3.22
N SER A 11 27.70 12.32 -4.16
CA SER A 11 26.34 12.41 -4.69
C SER A 11 25.95 11.17 -5.52
N LEU A 12 26.89 10.57 -6.25
CA LEU A 12 26.69 9.33 -6.99
C LEU A 12 26.54 8.10 -6.07
N LEU A 13 27.19 8.11 -4.91
CA LEU A 13 27.04 7.05 -3.90
C LEU A 13 25.71 7.17 -3.12
N LEU A 14 25.17 8.39 -3.00
CA LEU A 14 23.87 8.63 -2.35
C LEU A 14 22.67 8.43 -3.29
N SER A 15 22.89 8.42 -4.61
CA SER A 15 21.87 8.09 -5.61
C SER A 15 21.67 6.59 -5.85
N GLY A 16 22.34 5.73 -5.07
CA GLY A 16 21.99 4.32 -5.00
C GLY A 16 20.54 4.21 -4.60
N ASN A 17 19.67 3.82 -5.53
CA ASN A 17 18.30 3.43 -5.23
C ASN A 17 18.36 2.39 -4.12
N ALA A 18 18.14 2.82 -2.87
CA ALA A 18 17.83 1.89 -1.80
C ALA A 18 16.48 1.29 -2.15
N ASN A 19 16.47 0.29 -3.02
CA ASN A 19 15.30 -0.53 -3.24
C ASN A 19 15.01 -1.21 -1.91
N ALA A 20 14.11 -0.60 -1.16
CA ALA A 20 13.59 -1.21 0.04
C ALA A 20 13.01 -2.57 -0.37
N THR A 21 13.47 -3.62 0.26
CA THR A 21 13.06 -5.00 -0.03
C THR A 21 12.12 -5.48 1.04
N MET A 22 11.18 -6.34 0.69
CA MET A 22 10.29 -7.01 1.63
C MET A 22 10.90 -8.29 2.23
N LYS A 23 12.22 -8.44 2.13
CA LYS A 23 12.93 -9.60 2.66
C LYS A 23 12.67 -9.80 4.16
N GLY A 24 12.24 -10.98 4.54
CA GLY A 24 11.96 -11.34 5.94
C GLY A 24 10.61 -10.83 6.48
N ILE A 25 9.78 -10.18 5.66
CA ILE A 25 8.45 -9.70 6.07
C ILE A 25 7.41 -10.77 5.72
N PHE A 26 7.02 -11.61 6.66
CA PHE A 26 6.02 -12.66 6.46
C PHE A 26 4.71 -12.40 7.20
N GLU A 27 4.68 -11.43 8.10
CA GLU A 27 3.50 -11.06 8.88
C GLU A 27 3.26 -9.56 8.79
N MET A 28 2.01 -9.16 8.53
CA MET A 28 1.61 -7.78 8.37
C MET A 28 0.29 -7.51 9.09
N GLU A 29 0.10 -6.32 9.62
CA GLU A 29 -1.21 -5.82 10.01
C GLU A 29 -1.93 -5.27 8.76
N LEU A 30 -3.20 -5.62 8.58
CA LEU A 30 -4.03 -5.02 7.54
C LEU A 30 -4.73 -3.76 8.06
N MET A 31 -4.38 -2.64 7.49
CA MET A 31 -5.03 -1.37 7.77
C MET A 31 -5.73 -0.84 6.51
N VAL A 32 -7.05 -0.84 6.49
CA VAL A 32 -7.85 -0.20 5.45
C VAL A 32 -8.30 1.16 5.95
N GLU A 33 -7.93 2.23 5.21
CA GLU A 33 -8.28 3.61 5.55
C GLU A 33 -9.81 3.79 5.62
N ASN A 34 -10.27 4.73 6.42
CA ASN A 34 -11.69 5.07 6.47
C ASN A 34 -12.13 5.64 5.11
N LEU A 35 -13.17 5.06 4.57
CA LEU A 35 -13.71 5.46 3.28
C LEU A 35 -14.44 6.81 3.38
N ASN A 36 -14.29 7.64 2.37
CA ASN A 36 -14.99 8.91 2.30
C ASN A 36 -16.50 8.72 2.02
N LYS A 37 -17.28 9.80 2.12
CA LYS A 37 -18.74 9.77 1.93
C LYS A 37 -19.18 9.20 0.57
N TYR A 38 -18.42 9.46 -0.49
CA TYR A 38 -18.76 9.00 -1.84
C TYR A 38 -18.58 7.50 -2.04
N ALA A 39 -17.72 6.85 -1.26
CA ALA A 39 -17.55 5.41 -1.32
C ALA A 39 -18.86 4.68 -1.05
N LYS A 40 -19.60 5.09 -0.01
CA LYS A 40 -20.91 4.52 0.32
C LYS A 40 -21.92 4.72 -0.81
N GLU A 41 -21.96 5.91 -1.41
CA GLU A 41 -22.86 6.23 -2.53
C GLU A 41 -22.51 5.41 -3.78
N CYS A 42 -21.25 5.05 -3.96
CA CYS A 42 -20.75 4.21 -5.04
C CYS A 42 -20.69 2.71 -4.67
N SER A 43 -21.36 2.28 -3.58
CA SER A 43 -21.43 0.89 -3.09
C SER A 43 -20.10 0.23 -2.76
N VAL A 44 -19.06 1.04 -2.50
CA VAL A 44 -17.77 0.58 -2.02
C VAL A 44 -17.79 0.51 -0.49
N THR A 45 -17.44 -0.63 0.09
CA THR A 45 -17.42 -0.84 1.53
C THR A 45 -16.05 -1.35 2.00
N LYS A 46 -15.65 -0.96 3.20
CA LYS A 46 -14.42 -1.41 3.84
C LYS A 46 -14.37 -2.94 3.92
N GLN A 47 -15.48 -3.57 4.30
CA GLN A 47 -15.58 -5.02 4.40
C GLN A 47 -15.29 -5.74 3.07
N LYS A 48 -15.78 -5.23 1.92
CA LYS A 48 -15.47 -5.82 0.60
C LYS A 48 -13.98 -5.75 0.30
N ILE A 49 -13.34 -4.61 0.62
CA ILE A 49 -11.90 -4.42 0.42
C ILE A 49 -11.11 -5.38 1.31
N GLU A 50 -11.41 -5.45 2.61
CA GLU A 50 -10.74 -6.36 3.55
C GLU A 50 -10.89 -7.82 3.14
N THR A 51 -12.09 -8.21 2.68
CA THR A 51 -12.36 -9.57 2.21
C THR A 51 -11.51 -9.90 0.99
N ALA A 52 -11.43 -8.99 0.01
CA ALA A 52 -10.62 -9.18 -1.20
C ALA A 52 -9.13 -9.34 -0.86
N VAL A 53 -8.60 -8.47 0.00
CA VAL A 53 -7.20 -8.55 0.45
C VAL A 53 -6.92 -9.90 1.14
N LYS A 54 -7.75 -10.27 2.12
CA LYS A 54 -7.57 -11.51 2.87
C LYS A 54 -7.68 -12.74 1.97
N TYR A 55 -8.60 -12.73 1.00
CA TYR A 55 -8.78 -13.82 0.04
C TYR A 55 -7.52 -14.06 -0.80
N ILE A 56 -6.89 -13.02 -1.32
CA ILE A 56 -5.66 -13.17 -2.11
C ILE A 56 -4.50 -13.62 -1.22
N LEU A 57 -4.36 -13.07 -0.02
CA LEU A 57 -3.24 -13.36 0.87
C LEU A 57 -3.30 -14.76 1.51
N GLN A 58 -4.50 -15.37 1.65
CA GLN A 58 -4.62 -16.68 2.30
C GLN A 58 -3.85 -17.81 1.59
N ASN A 59 -3.57 -17.66 0.28
CA ASN A 59 -2.76 -18.59 -0.50
C ASN A 59 -1.30 -18.13 -0.68
N SER A 60 -0.89 -17.07 0.00
CA SER A 60 0.48 -16.55 -0.03
C SER A 60 1.26 -16.92 1.23
N LYS A 61 2.56 -16.61 1.23
CA LYS A 61 3.39 -16.71 2.44
C LYS A 61 3.16 -15.57 3.43
N ILE A 62 2.43 -14.52 3.01
CA ILE A 62 2.12 -13.34 3.84
C ILE A 62 0.92 -13.66 4.73
N LYS A 63 1.07 -13.49 6.02
CA LYS A 63 0.00 -13.69 7.00
C LYS A 63 -0.47 -12.35 7.57
N ILE A 64 -1.79 -12.16 7.59
CA ILE A 64 -2.37 -11.02 8.31
C ILE A 64 -2.52 -11.39 9.77
N LYS A 65 -1.97 -10.56 10.65
CA LYS A 65 -2.08 -10.68 12.10
C LYS A 65 -2.52 -9.36 12.71
N GLU A 66 -3.12 -9.43 13.88
CA GLU A 66 -3.36 -8.27 14.73
C GLU A 66 -2.05 -7.95 15.46
N HIS A 67 -1.60 -6.69 15.35
CA HIS A 67 -0.37 -6.17 15.96
C HIS A 67 0.93 -6.95 15.63
N PRO A 68 1.28 -7.16 14.36
CA PRO A 68 2.64 -7.57 14.04
C PRO A 68 3.57 -6.39 14.29
N TYR A 69 4.66 -6.63 14.97
CA TYR A 69 5.65 -5.57 15.30
C TYR A 69 6.41 -5.02 14.09
N ASN A 70 6.23 -5.58 12.88
CA ASN A 70 7.20 -5.41 11.83
C ASN A 70 6.70 -4.72 10.55
N ALA A 71 5.43 -4.86 10.17
CA ALA A 71 4.94 -4.24 8.95
C ALA A 71 3.42 -4.03 8.94
N VAL A 72 2.99 -2.97 8.26
CA VAL A 72 1.60 -2.65 8.01
C VAL A 72 1.34 -2.69 6.51
N LEU A 73 0.37 -3.49 6.08
CA LEU A 73 -0.23 -3.39 4.76
C LEU A 73 -1.35 -2.35 4.81
N TYR A 74 -1.08 -1.18 4.30
CA TYR A 74 -2.01 -0.06 4.27
C TYR A 74 -2.73 -0.01 2.91
N VAL A 75 -4.05 0.02 2.94
CA VAL A 75 -4.90 0.11 1.76
C VAL A 75 -5.74 1.38 1.84
N LYS A 76 -5.57 2.24 0.85
CA LYS A 76 -6.30 3.49 0.70
C LYS A 76 -7.16 3.48 -0.55
N VAL A 77 -8.43 3.85 -0.40
CA VAL A 77 -9.38 3.97 -1.50
C VAL A 77 -10.04 5.34 -1.45
N GLY A 78 -9.63 6.22 -2.35
CA GLY A 78 -10.22 7.55 -2.51
C GLY A 78 -11.28 7.53 -3.61
N VAL A 79 -12.57 7.68 -3.26
CA VAL A 79 -13.67 7.71 -4.23
C VAL A 79 -14.12 9.14 -4.48
N ILE A 80 -14.32 9.48 -5.76
CA ILE A 80 -14.93 10.72 -6.23
C ILE A 80 -16.20 10.36 -7.00
N LYS A 81 -17.28 11.13 -6.81
CA LYS A 81 -18.53 11.00 -7.54
C LYS A 81 -18.86 12.30 -8.23
N ALA A 82 -19.12 12.24 -9.54
CA ALA A 82 -19.55 13.37 -10.35
C ALA A 82 -20.79 12.96 -11.13
N GLY A 83 -21.97 13.46 -10.73
CA GLY A 83 -23.27 12.98 -11.25
C GLY A 83 -23.42 11.49 -10.95
N ASP A 84 -23.64 10.69 -12.00
CA ASP A 84 -23.82 9.24 -11.92
C ASP A 84 -22.49 8.47 -12.13
N VAL A 85 -21.38 9.18 -12.31
CA VAL A 85 -20.07 8.57 -12.54
C VAL A 85 -19.28 8.52 -11.24
N CYS A 86 -18.78 7.33 -10.91
CA CYS A 86 -17.84 7.10 -9.81
C CYS A 86 -16.44 6.85 -10.36
N THR A 87 -15.43 7.38 -9.66
CA THR A 87 -14.00 7.16 -9.96
C THR A 87 -13.28 6.88 -8.64
N ALA A 88 -12.35 5.93 -8.62
CA ALA A 88 -11.53 5.65 -7.46
C ALA A 88 -10.05 5.66 -7.79
N ASN A 89 -9.26 6.21 -6.86
CA ASN A 89 -7.84 5.97 -6.76
C ASN A 89 -7.60 4.92 -5.68
N LEU A 90 -6.91 3.86 -6.04
CA LEU A 90 -6.55 2.74 -5.19
C LEU A 90 -5.06 2.81 -4.93
N ASP A 91 -4.65 2.80 -3.68
CA ASP A 91 -3.24 2.88 -3.28
C ASP A 91 -2.99 1.81 -2.22
N ILE A 92 -1.93 1.04 -2.38
CA ILE A 92 -1.44 0.10 -1.37
C ILE A 92 0.00 0.40 -1.04
N SER A 93 0.35 0.27 0.22
CA SER A 93 1.73 0.39 0.67
C SER A 93 2.01 -0.59 1.80
N VAL A 94 3.24 -1.10 1.84
CA VAL A 94 3.77 -1.85 2.97
C VAL A 94 4.83 -1.00 3.62
N PHE A 95 4.67 -0.72 4.90
CA PHE A 95 5.62 0.07 5.66
C PHE A 95 5.80 -0.45 7.08
N SER A 96 6.88 -0.05 7.71
CA SER A 96 7.14 -0.26 9.14
C SER A 96 7.38 1.09 9.80
N TYR A 97 6.95 1.20 11.04
CA TYR A 97 7.36 2.30 11.91
C TYR A 97 8.66 1.91 12.61
N PHE A 98 9.60 2.85 12.68
CA PHE A 98 10.75 2.72 13.55
C PHE A 98 10.75 3.87 14.56
N GLY A 99 11.11 3.53 15.80
CA GLY A 99 11.06 4.41 16.96
C GLY A 99 10.54 3.63 18.16
N ASN A 100 11.19 3.78 19.30
CA ASN A 100 10.84 3.03 20.50
C ASN A 100 9.65 3.65 21.27
N ASP A 101 9.21 4.86 20.90
CA ASP A 101 8.11 5.54 21.54
C ASP A 101 7.29 6.32 20.50
N PRO A 102 6.00 6.03 20.34
CA PRO A 102 5.12 6.80 19.47
C PRO A 102 4.94 8.26 19.89
N LEU A 103 5.40 8.65 21.07
CA LEU A 103 5.40 10.03 21.58
C LEU A 103 6.73 10.76 21.34
N GLU A 104 7.82 10.05 21.03
CA GLU A 104 9.10 10.65 20.62
C GLU A 104 9.14 10.90 19.11
N LEU A 105 8.39 11.88 18.64
CA LEU A 105 8.27 12.25 17.22
C LEU A 105 9.61 12.65 16.57
N GLU A 106 10.59 13.05 17.34
CA GLU A 106 11.89 13.52 16.79
C GLU A 106 12.76 12.38 16.24
N ASN A 107 12.52 11.12 16.68
CA ASN A 107 13.29 9.95 16.25
C ASN A 107 12.41 8.86 15.60
N SER A 108 11.15 9.14 15.32
CA SER A 108 10.26 8.21 14.66
C SER A 108 10.22 8.44 13.16
N GLY A 109 10.14 7.38 12.40
CA GLY A 109 10.04 7.46 10.95
C GLY A 109 9.24 6.29 10.38
N THR A 110 8.89 6.42 9.11
CA THR A 110 8.21 5.37 8.36
C THR A 110 9.14 4.87 7.28
N PHE A 111 9.38 3.57 7.28
CA PHE A 111 10.13 2.92 6.22
C PHE A 111 9.16 2.24 5.27
N VAL A 112 9.10 2.68 4.00
CA VAL A 112 8.21 2.11 2.99
C VAL A 112 8.95 1.05 2.21
N PHE A 113 8.47 -0.19 2.27
CA PHE A 113 9.05 -1.35 1.55
C PHE A 113 8.43 -1.53 0.17
N TYR A 114 7.16 -1.19 0.03
CA TYR A 114 6.40 -1.35 -1.20
C TYR A 114 5.32 -0.30 -1.31
N ARG A 115 5.10 0.20 -2.52
CA ARG A 115 3.96 1.07 -2.83
C ARG A 115 3.53 0.85 -4.28
N ASN A 116 2.23 0.75 -4.49
CA ASN A 116 1.64 0.70 -5.82
C ASN A 116 0.25 1.32 -5.83
N SER A 117 -0.19 1.81 -6.99
CA SER A 117 -1.48 2.47 -7.12
C SER A 117 -2.14 2.17 -8.46
N HIS A 118 -3.46 2.21 -8.47
CA HIS A 118 -4.28 2.00 -9.65
C HIS A 118 -5.49 2.95 -9.63
N MET A 119 -5.95 3.37 -10.81
CA MET A 119 -7.15 4.19 -10.95
C MET A 119 -8.21 3.40 -11.71
N THR A 120 -9.45 3.45 -11.23
CA THR A 120 -10.60 2.85 -11.91
C THR A 120 -11.77 3.81 -11.97
N SER A 121 -12.57 3.75 -13.02
CA SER A 121 -13.71 4.65 -13.22
C SER A 121 -14.80 4.01 -14.06
N GLY A 122 -16.00 4.56 -13.96
CA GLY A 122 -17.11 4.32 -14.88
C GLY A 122 -18.02 3.15 -14.51
N GLY A 123 -18.96 2.89 -15.42
CA GLY A 123 -19.98 1.85 -15.29
C GLY A 123 -21.15 2.22 -14.38
N THR A 124 -22.01 1.25 -14.12
CA THR A 124 -23.04 1.38 -13.09
C THR A 124 -22.40 1.36 -11.70
N ILE A 125 -23.12 1.84 -10.68
CA ILE A 125 -22.66 1.82 -9.28
C ILE A 125 -22.22 0.40 -8.86
N SER A 126 -22.99 -0.63 -9.26
CA SER A 126 -22.64 -2.01 -8.94
C SER A 126 -21.40 -2.50 -9.67
N SER A 127 -21.26 -2.22 -10.97
CA SER A 127 -20.06 -2.59 -11.73
C SER A 127 -18.82 -1.84 -11.26
N PHE A 128 -18.97 -0.59 -10.86
CA PHE A 128 -17.88 0.21 -10.29
C PHE A 128 -17.34 -0.39 -8.99
N ALA A 129 -18.22 -0.78 -8.06
CA ALA A 129 -17.79 -1.42 -6.82
C ALA A 129 -16.99 -2.71 -7.08
N ASN A 130 -17.41 -3.52 -8.07
CA ASN A 130 -16.66 -4.70 -8.49
C ASN A 130 -15.31 -4.35 -9.12
N SER A 131 -15.26 -3.28 -9.94
CA SER A 131 -13.99 -2.80 -10.51
C SER A 131 -13.00 -2.32 -9.43
N VAL A 132 -13.49 -1.69 -8.36
CA VAL A 132 -12.66 -1.32 -7.20
C VAL A 132 -12.09 -2.58 -6.54
N VAL A 133 -12.92 -3.58 -6.27
CA VAL A 133 -12.49 -4.86 -5.67
C VAL A 133 -11.44 -5.53 -6.55
N SER A 134 -11.71 -5.68 -7.85
CA SER A 134 -10.77 -6.29 -8.81
C SER A 134 -9.46 -5.52 -8.92
N GLY A 135 -9.50 -4.19 -8.85
CA GLY A 135 -8.29 -3.35 -8.82
C GLY A 135 -7.45 -3.60 -7.58
N ILE A 136 -8.07 -3.69 -6.40
CA ILE A 136 -7.38 -4.05 -5.15
C ILE A 136 -6.79 -5.46 -5.25
N GLU A 137 -7.55 -6.45 -5.74
CA GLU A 137 -7.04 -7.81 -5.94
C GLU A 137 -5.81 -7.82 -6.86
N GLY A 138 -5.82 -7.03 -7.94
CA GLY A 138 -4.68 -6.87 -8.85
C GLY A 138 -3.45 -6.35 -8.10
N LEU A 139 -3.59 -5.25 -7.38
CA LEU A 139 -2.50 -4.65 -6.60
C LEU A 139 -1.94 -5.62 -5.54
N ILE A 140 -2.80 -6.39 -4.85
CA ILE A 140 -2.35 -7.38 -3.86
C ILE A 140 -1.64 -8.56 -4.53
N LYS A 141 -2.07 -9.01 -5.71
CA LYS A 141 -1.34 -10.05 -6.47
C LYS A 141 0.07 -9.58 -6.85
N GLU A 142 0.22 -8.33 -7.30
CA GLU A 142 1.53 -7.75 -7.60
C GLU A 142 2.42 -7.65 -6.34
N LEU A 143 1.84 -7.27 -5.19
CA LEU A 143 2.52 -7.31 -3.90
C LEU A 143 3.03 -8.71 -3.56
N VAL A 144 2.20 -9.76 -3.75
CA VAL A 144 2.58 -11.15 -3.49
C VAL A 144 3.71 -11.60 -4.40
N VAL A 145 3.68 -11.23 -5.69
CA VAL A 145 4.77 -11.51 -6.64
C VAL A 145 6.06 -10.84 -6.15
N LYS A 146 6.02 -9.54 -5.85
CA LYS A 146 7.18 -8.80 -5.35
C LYS A 146 7.73 -9.39 -4.06
N HIS A 147 6.85 -9.76 -3.12
CA HIS A 147 7.27 -10.43 -1.88
C HIS A 147 7.96 -11.77 -2.15
N HIS A 148 7.48 -12.53 -3.14
CA HIS A 148 8.09 -13.80 -3.50
C HIS A 148 9.48 -13.63 -4.16
N GLU A 149 9.65 -12.59 -4.97
CA GLU A 149 10.95 -12.25 -5.58
C GLU A 149 11.99 -11.84 -4.52
N ASP A 150 11.55 -11.18 -3.44
CA ASP A 150 12.43 -10.69 -2.37
C ASP A 150 12.80 -11.77 -1.34
N ASN A 151 12.08 -12.92 -1.29
CA ASN A 151 12.22 -14.00 -0.30
C ASN A 151 12.33 -15.39 -0.90
#